data_410f48d05bed5c74aa3bb403a89f8c69
#
_entry.id   410f48d05bed5c74aa3bb403a89f8c69
#
_cell.length_a   1.000
_cell.length_b   1.000
_cell.length_c   1.000
_cell.angle_alpha   90.00
_cell.angle_beta   90.00
_cell.angle_gamma   90.00
#
_symmetry.space_group_name_H-M   'P 1'
#
loop_
_entity.id
_entity.type
_entity.pdbx_description
1 polymer ?
#
loop_
_entity_poly.entity_id
_entity_poly.type
_entity_poly.pdbx_seq_one_letter_code
_entity_poly.pdbx_strand_id
1 'polypeptide(L)'
;MKNNKWLKFSLLSISLFIMSHVAIAPAIPKLYDVYHAQDASVSLASVETLVTIPAMMIMVAVVLSNVLVTKLGKKRTVELGLALIFISNLVTFLASSFQIALIGRLLLGLGIGLYNPLSISMISDFYKDEQRAGMIGLRTATMNIGKTITTFIVGYAMLLGTRYIFLVYLLAVPVLILFHVFVTEVPFEEKELSKIIIFDRDVILWMLITFFIGMAYIGATVKIPSLLVMHYGYDEMVSSHLLTLLAFSGIIIGVFFGYVSKLLKGQTLTLMLAMMALGNCFFVLGNQLVFFYIGAVLIGASFVGGMSAIFDAIAQHYPREQINFVTSMAITAGNVGVILTPLVLTKLLGLLSLETFVTPFYITAGLMLFSLAIYAMLKVKKK
;
A
#
# COMPACT_ATOMS: atom_id res chain seq x y z
N MET A 1 14.00 -30.10 7.37
CA MET A 1 14.94 -28.96 7.47
C MET A 1 14.67 -28.25 8.79
N LYS A 2 15.59 -28.39 9.76
CA LYS A 2 15.46 -27.80 11.11
C LYS A 2 15.38 -26.27 11.02
N ASN A 3 14.48 -25.71 11.78
CA ASN A 3 14.16 -24.34 12.15
C ASN A 3 15.34 -23.33 11.94
N ASN A 4 15.65 -23.01 10.68
CA ASN A 4 16.70 -22.05 10.39
C ASN A 4 16.14 -20.65 10.58
N LYS A 5 16.42 -20.07 11.75
CA LYS A 5 15.95 -18.71 12.12
C LYS A 5 16.36 -17.65 11.07
N TRP A 6 17.52 -17.81 10.46
CA TRP A 6 18.03 -16.90 9.44
C TRP A 6 17.24 -17.00 8.13
N LEU A 7 16.88 -18.22 7.70
CA LEU A 7 15.99 -18.42 6.55
C LEU A 7 14.63 -17.74 6.78
N LYS A 8 14.03 -17.99 7.96
CA LYS A 8 12.77 -17.35 8.34
C LYS A 8 12.86 -15.82 8.30
N PHE A 9 13.90 -15.26 8.91
CA PHE A 9 14.14 -13.83 8.96
C PHE A 9 14.36 -13.24 7.55
N SER A 10 15.16 -13.92 6.72
CA SER A 10 15.43 -13.48 5.34
C SER A 10 14.20 -13.50 4.45
N LEU A 11 13.34 -14.52 4.55
CA LEU A 11 12.09 -14.59 3.81
C LEU A 11 11.07 -13.52 4.23
N LEU A 12 11.08 -13.14 5.51
CA LEU A 12 10.19 -12.09 6.00
C LEU A 12 10.71 -10.69 5.66
N SER A 13 12.03 -10.47 5.75
CA SER A 13 12.65 -9.15 5.58
C SER A 13 12.40 -8.52 4.20
N ILE A 14 12.27 -9.32 3.12
CA ILE A 14 11.93 -8.80 1.79
C ILE A 14 10.57 -8.09 1.78
N SER A 15 9.68 -8.43 2.70
CA SER A 15 8.34 -7.83 2.78
C SER A 15 8.34 -6.41 3.37
N LEU A 16 9.44 -5.97 3.99
CA LEU A 16 9.56 -4.61 4.56
C LEU A 16 9.32 -3.50 3.52
N PHE A 17 9.65 -3.74 2.24
CA PHE A 17 9.56 -2.71 1.22
C PHE A 17 8.28 -2.75 0.39
N ILE A 18 7.41 -3.76 0.55
CA ILE A 18 6.20 -3.92 -0.29
C ILE A 18 5.29 -2.68 -0.24
N MET A 19 5.17 -2.06 0.94
CA MET A 19 4.37 -0.83 1.13
C MET A 19 5.24 0.42 1.31
N SER A 20 6.56 0.35 1.13
CA SER A 20 7.48 1.47 1.35
C SER A 20 7.34 2.59 0.30
N HIS A 21 6.72 2.32 -0.85
CA HIS A 21 6.50 3.33 -1.88
C HIS A 21 5.69 4.54 -1.38
N VAL A 22 4.84 4.36 -0.37
CA VAL A 22 4.07 5.45 0.25
C VAL A 22 4.83 6.19 1.36
N ALA A 23 6.02 5.71 1.74
CA ALA A 23 6.78 6.26 2.88
C ALA A 23 7.18 7.73 2.71
N ILE A 24 7.33 8.22 1.48
CA ILE A 24 7.70 9.61 1.21
C ILE A 24 6.52 10.59 1.30
N ALA A 25 5.29 10.11 1.55
CA ALA A 25 4.11 10.96 1.59
C ALA A 25 4.22 12.16 2.56
N PRO A 26 4.84 12.06 3.77
CA PRO A 26 5.04 13.22 4.64
C PRO A 26 5.81 14.37 3.98
N ALA A 27 6.67 14.05 3.02
CA ALA A 27 7.52 15.03 2.35
C ALA A 27 6.86 15.72 1.14
N ILE A 28 5.61 15.41 0.80
CA ILE A 28 4.90 16.00 -0.36
C ILE A 28 4.97 17.54 -0.36
N PRO A 29 4.66 18.26 0.72
CA PRO A 29 4.72 19.72 0.71
C PRO A 29 6.11 20.24 0.36
N LYS A 30 7.13 19.72 1.00
CA LYS A 30 8.53 20.12 0.79
C LYS A 30 9.06 19.75 -0.60
N LEU A 31 8.67 18.58 -1.13
CA LEU A 31 8.98 18.20 -2.50
C LEU A 31 8.29 19.11 -3.51
N TYR A 32 7.04 19.53 -3.22
CA TYR A 32 6.33 20.48 -4.05
C TYR A 32 7.07 21.81 -4.11
N ASP A 33 7.46 22.38 -2.97
CA ASP A 33 8.19 23.65 -2.93
C ASP A 33 9.48 23.57 -3.76
N VAL A 34 10.24 22.46 -3.63
CA VAL A 34 11.51 22.28 -4.36
C VAL A 34 11.29 22.13 -5.87
N TYR A 35 10.35 21.28 -6.30
CA TYR A 35 10.17 21.02 -7.73
C TYR A 35 9.40 22.13 -8.43
N HIS A 36 8.42 22.75 -7.77
CA HIS A 36 7.69 23.88 -8.31
C HIS A 36 8.57 25.14 -8.46
N ALA A 37 9.51 25.35 -7.53
CA ALA A 37 10.51 26.43 -7.65
C ALA A 37 11.48 26.21 -8.85
N GLN A 38 11.73 24.97 -9.24
CA GLN A 38 12.56 24.64 -10.40
C GLN A 38 11.79 24.73 -11.74
N ASP A 39 10.53 24.32 -11.71
CA ASP A 39 9.63 24.28 -12.86
C ASP A 39 8.19 24.54 -12.40
N ALA A 40 7.70 25.75 -12.70
CA ALA A 40 6.36 26.19 -12.32
C ALA A 40 5.22 25.33 -12.92
N SER A 41 5.50 24.51 -13.93
CA SER A 41 4.54 23.56 -14.49
C SER A 41 4.29 22.34 -13.59
N VAL A 42 5.18 22.07 -12.62
CA VAL A 42 5.02 20.98 -11.67
C VAL A 42 3.96 21.35 -10.63
N SER A 43 2.79 20.72 -10.74
CA SER A 43 1.66 20.92 -9.83
C SER A 43 1.77 20.03 -8.58
N LEU A 44 0.98 20.35 -7.54
CA LEU A 44 0.86 19.50 -6.35
C LEU A 44 0.42 18.08 -6.73
N ALA A 45 -0.53 17.93 -7.66
CA ALA A 45 -0.96 16.61 -8.16
C ALA A 45 0.19 15.84 -8.80
N SER A 46 1.12 16.54 -9.51
CA SER A 46 2.31 15.91 -10.08
C SER A 46 3.20 15.34 -8.98
N VAL A 47 3.43 16.08 -7.90
CA VAL A 47 4.26 15.63 -6.77
C VAL A 47 3.59 14.47 -6.00
N GLU A 48 2.29 14.53 -5.78
CA GLU A 48 1.52 13.43 -5.19
C GLU A 48 1.65 12.14 -6.02
N THR A 49 1.82 12.27 -7.35
CA THR A 49 2.05 11.13 -8.24
C THR A 49 3.36 10.40 -7.91
N LEU A 50 4.38 11.05 -7.36
CA LEU A 50 5.60 10.36 -6.89
C LEU A 50 5.29 9.29 -5.84
N VAL A 51 4.23 9.45 -5.06
CA VAL A 51 3.79 8.46 -4.07
C VAL A 51 2.99 7.32 -4.72
N THR A 52 2.18 7.63 -5.73
CA THR A 52 1.20 6.68 -6.28
C THR A 52 1.67 5.96 -7.55
N ILE A 53 2.56 6.56 -8.33
CA ILE A 53 3.05 5.98 -9.61
C ILE A 53 3.75 4.62 -9.44
N PRO A 54 4.47 4.32 -8.33
CA PRO A 54 5.01 2.98 -8.13
C PRO A 54 3.93 1.90 -8.15
N ALA A 55 2.69 2.18 -7.71
CA ALA A 55 1.60 1.19 -7.74
C ALA A 55 1.28 0.75 -9.18
N MET A 56 1.38 1.63 -10.17
CA MET A 56 1.23 1.28 -11.58
C MET A 56 2.33 0.30 -12.03
N MET A 57 3.58 0.61 -11.71
CA MET A 57 4.70 -0.25 -12.08
C MET A 57 4.70 -1.58 -11.31
N ILE A 58 4.20 -1.61 -10.07
CA ILE A 58 3.99 -2.85 -9.33
C ILE A 58 3.04 -3.78 -10.11
N MET A 59 1.93 -3.26 -10.64
CA MET A 59 0.98 -4.07 -11.42
C MET A 59 1.63 -4.65 -12.68
N VAL A 60 2.38 -3.85 -13.43
CA VAL A 60 3.13 -4.31 -14.62
C VAL A 60 4.19 -5.35 -14.25
N ALA A 61 4.94 -5.07 -13.18
CA ALA A 61 6.05 -5.92 -12.76
C ALA A 61 5.58 -7.27 -12.16
N VAL A 62 4.39 -7.34 -11.58
CA VAL A 62 3.79 -8.61 -11.14
C VAL A 62 3.57 -9.56 -12.34
N VAL A 63 3.14 -9.03 -13.48
CA VAL A 63 3.01 -9.82 -14.72
C VAL A 63 4.38 -10.23 -15.24
N LEU A 64 5.34 -9.31 -15.29
CA LEU A 64 6.72 -9.57 -15.71
C LEU A 64 7.42 -10.58 -14.79
N SER A 65 7.11 -10.60 -13.50
CA SER A 65 7.66 -11.54 -12.52
C SER A 65 7.45 -12.99 -12.96
N ASN A 66 6.24 -13.32 -13.47
CA ASN A 66 5.94 -14.68 -13.92
C ASN A 66 6.86 -15.11 -15.09
N VAL A 67 7.14 -14.20 -16.01
CA VAL A 67 8.04 -14.47 -17.14
C VAL A 67 9.50 -14.56 -16.69
N LEU A 68 9.92 -13.71 -15.77
CA LEU A 68 11.30 -13.73 -15.27
C LEU A 68 11.60 -14.95 -14.43
N VAL A 69 10.64 -15.41 -13.63
CA VAL A 69 10.80 -16.64 -12.81
C VAL A 69 11.07 -17.87 -13.67
N THR A 70 10.44 -18.00 -14.83
CA THR A 70 10.69 -19.15 -15.73
C THR A 70 12.11 -19.14 -16.31
N LYS A 71 12.72 -17.95 -16.46
CA LYS A 71 14.07 -17.79 -17.04
C LYS A 71 15.18 -17.72 -16.00
N LEU A 72 14.98 -17.01 -14.92
CA LEU A 72 16.00 -16.70 -13.92
C LEU A 72 15.87 -17.52 -12.62
N GLY A 73 14.69 -18.09 -12.36
CA GLY A 73 14.34 -18.69 -11.08
C GLY A 73 13.78 -17.65 -10.09
N LYS A 74 13.20 -18.17 -8.99
CA LYS A 74 12.54 -17.32 -7.98
C LYS A 74 13.55 -16.44 -7.22
N LYS A 75 14.65 -17.04 -6.76
CA LYS A 75 15.67 -16.35 -5.96
C LYS A 75 16.25 -15.16 -6.71
N ARG A 76 16.75 -15.38 -7.94
CA ARG A 76 17.35 -14.32 -8.74
C ARG A 76 16.36 -13.22 -9.12
N THR A 77 15.09 -13.56 -9.33
CA THR A 77 14.03 -12.55 -9.59
C THR A 77 13.80 -11.66 -8.38
N VAL A 78 13.83 -12.21 -7.15
CA VAL A 78 13.77 -11.42 -5.91
C VAL A 78 15.00 -10.54 -5.75
N GLU A 79 16.18 -11.07 -5.98
CA GLU A 79 17.45 -10.31 -5.91
C GLU A 79 17.46 -9.14 -6.90
N LEU A 80 16.99 -9.38 -8.14
CA LEU A 80 16.83 -8.32 -9.14
C LEU A 80 15.85 -7.24 -8.66
N GLY A 81 14.72 -7.62 -8.07
CA GLY A 81 13.75 -6.69 -7.50
C GLY A 81 14.35 -5.81 -6.40
N LEU A 82 15.09 -6.40 -5.45
CA LEU A 82 15.76 -5.66 -4.38
C LEU A 82 16.90 -4.77 -4.92
N ALA A 83 17.64 -5.23 -5.92
CA ALA A 83 18.66 -4.43 -6.59
C ALA A 83 18.04 -3.20 -7.30
N LEU A 84 16.88 -3.37 -7.94
CA LEU A 84 16.14 -2.24 -8.55
C LEU A 84 15.64 -1.24 -7.51
N ILE A 85 15.25 -1.66 -6.32
CA ILE A 85 14.94 -0.74 -5.22
C ILE A 85 16.17 0.08 -4.84
N PHE A 86 17.32 -0.55 -4.73
CA PHE A 86 18.58 0.16 -4.44
C PHE A 86 18.95 1.15 -5.56
N ILE A 87 18.85 0.74 -6.84
CA ILE A 87 19.09 1.61 -7.99
C ILE A 87 18.10 2.78 -8.00
N SER A 88 16.82 2.52 -7.75
CA SER A 88 15.79 3.55 -7.58
C SER A 88 16.18 4.61 -6.55
N ASN A 89 16.73 4.16 -5.41
CA ASN A 89 17.24 5.04 -4.37
C ASN A 89 18.34 5.98 -4.89
N LEU A 90 19.33 5.43 -5.60
CA LEU A 90 20.42 6.24 -6.17
C LEU A 90 19.89 7.26 -7.18
N VAL A 91 19.00 6.83 -8.07
CA VAL A 91 18.40 7.72 -9.09
C VAL A 91 17.61 8.85 -8.43
N THR A 92 16.79 8.56 -7.42
CA THR A 92 15.97 9.58 -6.73
C THR A 92 16.82 10.48 -5.82
N PHE A 93 17.85 9.95 -5.16
CA PHE A 93 18.76 10.74 -4.33
C PHE A 93 19.58 11.75 -5.17
N LEU A 94 20.02 11.33 -6.34
CA LEU A 94 20.78 12.15 -7.29
C LEU A 94 19.88 12.98 -8.21
N ALA A 95 18.56 12.86 -8.10
CA ALA A 95 17.64 13.57 -8.97
C ALA A 95 17.79 15.09 -8.84
N SER A 96 18.09 15.73 -9.95
CA SER A 96 18.15 17.19 -10.08
C SER A 96 16.83 17.80 -10.57
N SER A 97 15.87 16.97 -11.02
CA SER A 97 14.57 17.39 -11.55
C SER A 97 13.46 16.43 -11.16
N PHE A 98 12.23 16.92 -11.26
CA PHE A 98 11.02 16.11 -11.03
C PHE A 98 10.98 14.86 -11.93
N GLN A 99 11.35 15.00 -13.22
CA GLN A 99 11.32 13.90 -14.19
C GLN A 99 12.26 12.76 -13.80
N ILE A 100 13.47 13.08 -13.31
CA ILE A 100 14.42 12.07 -12.85
C ILE A 100 13.91 11.38 -11.59
N ALA A 101 13.33 12.14 -10.66
CA ALA A 101 12.68 11.57 -9.47
C ALA A 101 11.55 10.62 -9.87
N LEU A 102 10.73 10.99 -10.86
CA LEU A 102 9.64 10.15 -11.37
C LEU A 102 10.16 8.82 -11.94
N ILE A 103 11.25 8.85 -12.73
CA ILE A 103 11.91 7.64 -13.25
C ILE A 103 12.37 6.75 -12.09
N GLY A 104 13.00 7.31 -11.07
CA GLY A 104 13.39 6.55 -9.88
C GLY A 104 12.19 5.91 -9.19
N ARG A 105 11.06 6.61 -9.10
CA ARG A 105 9.83 6.07 -8.51
C ARG A 105 9.21 4.93 -9.34
N LEU A 106 9.30 5.01 -10.68
CA LEU A 106 8.92 3.91 -11.58
C LEU A 106 9.80 2.68 -11.35
N LEU A 107 11.14 2.87 -11.23
CA LEU A 107 12.08 1.78 -10.92
C LEU A 107 11.78 1.13 -9.57
N LEU A 108 11.40 1.92 -8.55
CA LEU A 108 10.98 1.40 -7.26
C LEU A 108 9.78 0.46 -7.39
N GLY A 109 8.75 0.90 -8.12
CA GLY A 109 7.56 0.10 -8.36
C GLY A 109 7.88 -1.19 -9.12
N LEU A 110 8.73 -1.10 -10.14
CA LEU A 110 9.23 -2.26 -10.88
C LEU A 110 9.91 -3.26 -9.93
N GLY A 111 10.84 -2.80 -9.11
CA GLY A 111 11.56 -3.63 -8.14
C GLY A 111 10.60 -4.34 -7.18
N ILE A 112 9.69 -3.60 -6.54
CA ILE A 112 8.71 -4.16 -5.59
C ILE A 112 7.81 -5.18 -6.29
N GLY A 113 7.30 -4.87 -7.48
CA GLY A 113 6.35 -5.73 -8.19
C GLY A 113 6.97 -7.06 -8.62
N LEU A 114 8.27 -7.10 -8.95
CA LEU A 114 8.96 -8.33 -9.33
C LEU A 114 8.96 -9.36 -8.22
N TYR A 115 9.14 -8.98 -6.96
CA TYR A 115 9.24 -9.96 -5.87
C TYR A 115 7.99 -10.05 -4.99
N ASN A 116 7.04 -9.14 -5.09
CA ASN A 116 5.85 -9.15 -4.24
C ASN A 116 5.09 -10.50 -4.27
N PRO A 117 4.71 -11.07 -5.44
CA PRO A 117 4.08 -12.39 -5.48
C PRO A 117 5.04 -13.49 -5.02
N LEU A 118 6.33 -13.36 -5.28
CA LEU A 118 7.34 -14.35 -4.89
C LEU A 118 7.54 -14.41 -3.38
N SER A 119 7.33 -13.32 -2.67
CA SER A 119 7.39 -13.30 -1.21
C SER A 119 6.39 -14.25 -0.55
N ILE A 120 5.24 -14.52 -1.19
CA ILE A 120 4.25 -15.51 -0.74
C ILE A 120 4.60 -16.90 -1.28
N SER A 121 4.93 -16.99 -2.57
CA SER A 121 5.26 -18.26 -3.23
C SER A 121 6.43 -18.95 -2.55
N MET A 122 7.52 -18.22 -2.26
CA MET A 122 8.69 -18.79 -1.59
C MET A 122 8.39 -19.24 -0.15
N ILE A 123 7.55 -18.52 0.59
CA ILE A 123 7.08 -19.00 1.89
C ILE A 123 6.41 -20.37 1.73
N SER A 124 5.60 -20.55 0.68
CA SER A 124 4.90 -21.80 0.40
C SER A 124 5.83 -22.93 -0.05
N ASP A 125 7.01 -22.62 -0.59
CA ASP A 125 8.03 -23.60 -0.95
C ASP A 125 8.76 -24.18 0.29
N PHE A 126 8.99 -23.34 1.30
CA PHE A 126 9.76 -23.73 2.50
C PHE A 126 8.88 -24.18 3.69
N TYR A 127 7.59 -23.76 3.73
CA TYR A 127 6.68 -24.01 4.85
C TYR A 127 5.37 -24.64 4.35
N LYS A 128 4.82 -25.58 5.13
CA LYS A 128 3.56 -26.29 4.82
C LYS A 128 2.53 -26.06 5.92
N ASP A 129 1.29 -26.31 5.59
CA ASP A 129 0.13 -26.35 6.50
C ASP A 129 0.04 -25.13 7.44
N GLU A 130 -0.09 -25.34 8.73
CA GLU A 130 -0.19 -24.29 9.76
C GLU A 130 1.02 -23.36 9.79
N GLN A 131 2.23 -23.90 9.57
CA GLN A 131 3.46 -23.09 9.55
C GLN A 131 3.44 -22.10 8.38
N ARG A 132 2.94 -22.52 7.22
CA ARG A 132 2.77 -21.63 6.05
C ARG A 132 1.80 -20.51 6.35
N ALA A 133 0.64 -20.83 6.94
CA ALA A 133 -0.37 -19.81 7.30
C ALA A 133 0.21 -18.79 8.30
N GLY A 134 0.93 -19.26 9.32
CA GLY A 134 1.62 -18.41 10.29
C GLY A 134 2.68 -17.50 9.63
N MET A 135 3.46 -18.04 8.69
CA MET A 135 4.48 -17.26 7.95
C MET A 135 3.87 -16.20 7.03
N ILE A 136 2.74 -16.48 6.37
CA ILE A 136 2.01 -15.50 5.56
C ILE A 136 1.46 -14.38 6.45
N GLY A 137 0.94 -14.71 7.63
CA GLY A 137 0.52 -13.72 8.62
C GLY A 137 1.69 -12.82 9.08
N LEU A 138 2.84 -13.42 9.41
CA LEU A 138 4.06 -12.68 9.76
C LEU A 138 4.56 -11.81 8.60
N ARG A 139 4.48 -12.28 7.34
CA ARG A 139 4.78 -11.48 6.16
C ARG A 139 3.93 -10.20 6.11
N THR A 140 2.62 -10.33 6.32
CA THR A 140 1.72 -9.19 6.31
C THR A 140 2.04 -8.20 7.45
N ALA A 141 2.34 -8.71 8.64
CA ALA A 141 2.81 -7.88 9.75
C ALA A 141 4.12 -7.17 9.42
N THR A 142 5.10 -7.87 8.84
CA THR A 142 6.40 -7.29 8.43
C THR A 142 6.24 -6.20 7.38
N MET A 143 5.32 -6.36 6.44
CA MET A 143 4.98 -5.35 5.43
C MET A 143 4.49 -4.04 6.08
N ASN A 144 3.61 -4.13 7.07
CA ASN A 144 3.11 -2.96 7.79
C ASN A 144 4.17 -2.35 8.72
N ILE A 145 4.99 -3.18 9.39
CA ILE A 145 6.14 -2.73 10.16
C ILE A 145 7.11 -1.96 9.25
N GLY A 146 7.41 -2.49 8.07
CA GLY A 146 8.27 -1.85 7.09
C GLY A 146 7.73 -0.48 6.65
N LYS A 147 6.43 -0.38 6.37
CA LYS A 147 5.77 0.89 6.08
C LYS A 147 5.94 1.89 7.24
N THR A 148 5.66 1.46 8.47
CA THR A 148 5.78 2.32 9.67
C THR A 148 7.20 2.83 9.87
N ILE A 149 8.20 1.94 9.83
CA ILE A 149 9.61 2.28 10.00
C ILE A 149 10.08 3.21 8.89
N THR A 150 9.78 2.91 7.63
CA THR A 150 10.23 3.74 6.50
C THR A 150 9.58 5.12 6.51
N THR A 151 8.29 5.24 6.87
CA THR A 151 7.62 6.54 7.01
C THR A 151 8.23 7.36 8.15
N PHE A 152 8.53 6.73 9.29
CA PHE A 152 9.18 7.37 10.42
C PHE A 152 10.58 7.89 10.05
N ILE A 153 11.41 7.06 9.41
CA ILE A 153 12.75 7.45 8.95
C ILE A 153 12.68 8.62 7.97
N VAL A 154 11.72 8.60 7.02
CA VAL A 154 11.52 9.70 6.06
C VAL A 154 11.22 11.02 6.80
N GLY A 155 10.39 10.98 7.85
CA GLY A 155 10.11 12.16 8.65
C GLY A 155 11.36 12.82 9.20
N TYR A 156 12.27 12.05 9.80
CA TYR A 156 13.54 12.57 10.31
C TYR A 156 14.52 12.93 9.19
N ALA A 157 14.55 12.17 8.10
CA ALA A 157 15.40 12.47 6.96
C ALA A 157 15.06 13.82 6.30
N MET A 158 13.80 14.27 6.37
CA MET A 158 13.40 15.60 5.90
C MET A 158 14.15 16.75 6.60
N LEU A 159 14.54 16.56 7.87
CA LEU A 159 15.31 17.58 8.61
C LEU A 159 16.72 17.81 8.01
N LEU A 160 17.26 16.80 7.33
CA LEU A 160 18.56 16.89 6.64
C LEU A 160 18.42 17.46 5.23
N GLY A 161 17.20 17.45 4.67
CA GLY A 161 16.88 17.94 3.33
C GLY A 161 16.10 16.95 2.48
N THR A 162 15.45 17.45 1.44
CA THR A 162 14.53 16.67 0.60
C THR A 162 15.16 15.46 -0.09
N ARG A 163 16.44 15.50 -0.43
CA ARG A 163 17.14 14.37 -1.07
C ARG A 163 17.31 13.19 -0.14
N TYR A 164 17.52 13.44 1.16
CA TYR A 164 17.83 12.40 2.15
C TYR A 164 16.65 11.47 2.44
N ILE A 165 15.39 11.89 2.14
CA ILE A 165 14.22 11.05 2.33
C ILE A 165 14.28 9.75 1.51
N PHE A 166 14.95 9.79 0.36
CA PHE A 166 15.08 8.63 -0.50
C PHE A 166 16.08 7.60 0.02
N LEU A 167 17.03 8.01 0.89
CA LEU A 167 18.04 7.10 1.46
C LEU A 167 17.43 5.97 2.32
N VAL A 168 16.15 6.06 2.68
CA VAL A 168 15.44 4.99 3.37
C VAL A 168 15.49 3.66 2.59
N TYR A 169 15.60 3.71 1.28
CA TYR A 169 15.69 2.52 0.43
C TYR A 169 17.09 1.87 0.40
N LEU A 170 18.13 2.50 1.02
CA LEU A 170 19.40 1.84 1.28
C LEU A 170 19.24 0.62 2.19
N LEU A 171 18.19 0.58 2.99
CA LEU A 171 17.84 -0.60 3.80
C LEU A 171 17.59 -1.85 2.95
N ALA A 172 17.37 -1.71 1.64
CA ALA A 172 17.26 -2.86 0.72
C ALA A 172 18.59 -3.64 0.59
N VAL A 173 19.74 -2.98 0.78
CA VAL A 173 21.07 -3.61 0.64
C VAL A 173 21.29 -4.72 1.69
N PRO A 174 21.17 -4.45 3.01
CA PRO A 174 21.31 -5.52 4.00
C PRO A 174 20.25 -6.63 3.82
N VAL A 175 19.03 -6.30 3.39
CA VAL A 175 17.99 -7.30 3.09
C VAL A 175 18.39 -8.15 1.89
N LEU A 176 18.93 -7.56 0.83
CA LEU A 176 19.45 -8.28 -0.33
C LEU A 176 20.56 -9.26 0.06
N ILE A 177 21.52 -8.80 0.87
CA ILE A 177 22.65 -9.63 1.35
C ILE A 177 22.12 -10.80 2.18
N LEU A 178 21.24 -10.54 3.15
CA LEU A 178 20.63 -11.60 3.98
C LEU A 178 19.86 -12.61 3.11
N PHE A 179 19.07 -12.13 2.15
CA PHE A 179 18.31 -12.98 1.26
C PHE A 179 19.23 -13.83 0.39
N HIS A 180 20.28 -13.23 -0.20
CA HIS A 180 21.27 -13.94 -1.02
C HIS A 180 21.96 -15.07 -0.28
N VAL A 181 22.38 -14.83 0.95
CA VAL A 181 23.18 -15.79 1.76
C VAL A 181 22.30 -16.94 2.30
N PHE A 182 21.10 -16.63 2.80
CA PHE A 182 20.33 -17.60 3.57
C PHE A 182 19.20 -18.28 2.81
N VAL A 183 18.79 -17.77 1.65
CA VAL A 183 17.73 -18.37 0.84
C VAL A 183 18.33 -19.14 -0.33
N THR A 184 17.95 -20.40 -0.47
CA THR A 184 18.35 -21.25 -1.59
C THR A 184 17.35 -21.16 -2.74
N GLU A 185 17.80 -21.37 -3.98
CA GLU A 185 16.92 -21.49 -5.13
C GLU A 185 16.02 -22.71 -4.98
N VAL A 186 14.74 -22.56 -5.33
CA VAL A 186 13.76 -23.64 -5.36
C VAL A 186 13.28 -23.80 -6.79
N PRO A 187 13.24 -25.03 -7.33
CA PRO A 187 12.74 -25.28 -8.67
C PRO A 187 11.34 -24.69 -8.85
N PHE A 188 11.13 -24.02 -9.97
CA PHE A 188 9.82 -23.50 -10.32
C PHE A 188 9.00 -24.62 -10.96
N GLU A 189 7.93 -25.03 -10.29
CA GLU A 189 6.92 -25.91 -10.87
C GLU A 189 5.80 -25.05 -11.47
N GLU A 190 5.59 -25.16 -12.76
CA GLU A 190 4.49 -24.48 -13.46
C GLU A 190 3.17 -25.14 -13.04
N LYS A 191 2.40 -24.46 -12.22
CA LYS A 191 1.05 -24.91 -11.87
C LYS A 191 0.10 -24.53 -13.01
N GLU A 192 -0.60 -25.53 -13.54
CA GLU A 192 -1.70 -25.28 -14.47
C GLU A 192 -2.70 -24.30 -13.84
N LEU A 193 -2.91 -23.18 -14.52
CA LEU A 193 -3.98 -22.24 -14.16
C LEU A 193 -5.33 -22.92 -14.38
N SER A 194 -6.18 -22.94 -13.36
CA SER A 194 -7.53 -23.47 -13.50
C SER A 194 -8.27 -22.77 -14.64
N LYS A 195 -8.83 -23.55 -15.56
CA LYS A 195 -9.41 -23.07 -16.83
C LYS A 195 -10.77 -22.36 -16.70
N ILE A 196 -11.38 -22.34 -15.52
CA ILE A 196 -12.72 -21.78 -15.32
C ILE A 196 -12.60 -20.45 -14.56
N ILE A 197 -12.69 -19.36 -15.33
CA ILE A 197 -12.77 -18.01 -14.79
C ILE A 197 -14.22 -17.57 -14.83
N ILE A 198 -14.88 -17.46 -13.68
CA ILE A 198 -16.21 -16.87 -13.58
C ILE A 198 -16.05 -15.40 -13.23
N PHE A 199 -16.41 -14.52 -14.13
CA PHE A 199 -16.47 -13.08 -13.93
C PHE A 199 -17.94 -12.69 -13.78
N ASP A 200 -18.44 -12.69 -12.55
CA ASP A 200 -19.81 -12.37 -12.20
C ASP A 200 -19.98 -10.94 -11.65
N ARG A 201 -21.22 -10.56 -11.40
CA ARG A 201 -21.56 -9.26 -10.82
C ARG A 201 -20.90 -9.04 -9.46
N ASP A 202 -20.77 -10.07 -8.66
CA ASP A 202 -20.24 -9.96 -7.30
C ASP A 202 -18.73 -9.67 -7.33
N VAL A 203 -17.99 -10.19 -8.33
CA VAL A 203 -16.59 -9.82 -8.59
C VAL A 203 -16.48 -8.32 -8.86
N ILE A 204 -17.35 -7.76 -9.70
CA ILE A 204 -17.37 -6.33 -10.02
C ILE A 204 -17.63 -5.50 -8.74
N LEU A 205 -18.54 -5.92 -7.89
CA LEU A 205 -18.85 -5.22 -6.65
C LEU A 205 -17.66 -5.27 -5.66
N TRP A 206 -16.96 -6.40 -5.56
CA TRP A 206 -15.71 -6.49 -4.78
C TRP A 206 -14.62 -5.56 -5.34
N MET A 207 -14.48 -5.52 -6.66
CA MET A 207 -13.55 -4.60 -7.33
C MET A 207 -13.88 -3.14 -7.03
N LEU A 208 -15.15 -2.74 -7.08
CA LEU A 208 -15.58 -1.37 -6.77
C LEU A 208 -15.30 -0.99 -5.32
N ILE A 209 -15.61 -1.87 -4.36
CA ILE A 209 -15.34 -1.62 -2.94
C ILE A 209 -13.83 -1.44 -2.71
N THR A 210 -13.00 -2.32 -3.25
CA THR A 210 -11.54 -2.21 -3.09
C THR A 210 -10.95 -1.01 -3.81
N PHE A 211 -11.47 -0.63 -4.97
CA PHE A 211 -11.12 0.58 -5.69
C PHE A 211 -11.33 1.83 -4.80
N PHE A 212 -12.50 1.97 -4.19
CA PHE A 212 -12.80 3.10 -3.32
C PHE A 212 -12.00 3.07 -2.01
N ILE A 213 -11.77 1.90 -1.43
CA ILE A 213 -10.89 1.76 -0.24
C ILE A 213 -9.46 2.19 -0.59
N GLY A 214 -8.93 1.76 -1.75
CA GLY A 214 -7.60 2.14 -2.21
C GLY A 214 -7.48 3.66 -2.40
N MET A 215 -8.47 4.28 -3.05
CA MET A 215 -8.53 5.72 -3.26
C MET A 215 -8.66 6.48 -1.93
N ALA A 216 -9.51 6.05 -1.00
CA ALA A 216 -9.73 6.73 0.27
C ALA A 216 -8.49 6.65 1.18
N TYR A 217 -7.85 5.48 1.26
CA TYR A 217 -6.67 5.28 2.09
C TYR A 217 -5.45 6.06 1.57
N ILE A 218 -5.17 5.96 0.27
CA ILE A 218 -4.06 6.70 -0.34
C ILE A 218 -4.41 8.17 -0.46
N GLY A 219 -5.68 8.51 -0.69
CA GLY A 219 -6.17 9.89 -0.62
C GLY A 219 -5.82 10.53 0.71
N ALA A 220 -6.17 9.90 1.82
CA ALA A 220 -5.75 10.38 3.14
C ALA A 220 -4.23 10.44 3.27
N THR A 221 -3.49 9.40 2.83
CA THR A 221 -2.03 9.35 2.95
C THR A 221 -1.34 10.52 2.24
N VAL A 222 -1.80 10.92 1.05
CA VAL A 222 -1.17 12.02 0.29
C VAL A 222 -1.73 13.40 0.65
N LYS A 223 -2.98 13.47 1.15
CA LYS A 223 -3.65 14.73 1.48
C LYS A 223 -3.39 15.22 2.90
N ILE A 224 -3.16 14.33 3.87
CA ILE A 224 -2.84 14.70 5.24
C ILE A 224 -1.64 15.67 5.31
N PRO A 225 -0.48 15.41 4.66
CA PRO A 225 0.64 16.33 4.69
C PRO A 225 0.31 17.71 4.10
N SER A 226 -0.35 17.73 2.94
CA SER A 226 -0.74 19.00 2.29
C SER A 226 -1.76 19.77 3.13
N LEU A 227 -2.74 19.10 3.74
CA LEU A 227 -3.71 19.73 4.63
C LEU A 227 -3.04 20.32 5.86
N LEU A 228 -2.17 19.56 6.53
CA LEU A 228 -1.55 20.01 7.78
C LEU A 228 -0.53 21.12 7.56
N VAL A 229 0.36 20.94 6.57
CA VAL A 229 1.49 21.86 6.36
C VAL A 229 1.05 23.07 5.54
N MET A 230 0.43 22.84 4.36
CA MET A 230 0.13 23.92 3.42
C MET A 230 -1.15 24.70 3.77
N HIS A 231 -2.16 24.03 4.36
CA HIS A 231 -3.43 24.67 4.69
C HIS A 231 -3.48 25.19 6.13
N TYR A 232 -3.04 24.37 7.11
CA TYR A 232 -3.09 24.74 8.53
C TYR A 232 -1.78 25.28 9.09
N GLY A 233 -0.65 25.20 8.36
CA GLY A 233 0.65 25.73 8.79
C GLY A 233 1.32 24.92 9.91
N TYR A 234 0.97 23.66 10.11
CA TYR A 234 1.65 22.78 11.06
C TYR A 234 3.03 22.38 10.55
N ASP A 235 3.91 22.00 11.48
CA ASP A 235 5.24 21.47 11.16
C ASP A 235 5.16 20.13 10.38
N GLU A 236 6.11 19.92 9.48
CA GLU A 236 6.22 18.70 8.65
C GLU A 236 6.30 17.42 9.50
N MET A 237 6.93 17.49 10.69
CA MET A 237 7.02 16.37 11.60
C MET A 237 5.68 15.92 12.15
N VAL A 238 4.71 16.83 12.31
CA VAL A 238 3.34 16.48 12.73
C VAL A 238 2.70 15.58 11.70
N SER A 239 2.84 15.90 10.41
CA SER A 239 2.31 15.05 9.33
C SER A 239 2.99 13.68 9.28
N SER A 240 4.30 13.62 9.52
CA SER A 240 5.06 12.37 9.59
C SER A 240 4.60 11.49 10.75
N HIS A 241 4.43 12.06 11.94
CA HIS A 241 3.92 11.34 13.11
C HIS A 241 2.52 10.81 12.88
N LEU A 242 1.64 11.61 12.26
CA LEU A 242 0.28 11.21 11.92
C LEU A 242 0.26 10.03 10.95
N LEU A 243 1.05 10.08 9.88
CA LEU A 243 1.13 8.98 8.91
C LEU A 243 1.81 7.73 9.48
N THR A 244 2.76 7.90 10.40
CA THR A 244 3.37 6.80 11.15
C THR A 244 2.31 6.13 12.04
N LEU A 245 1.50 6.90 12.76
CA LEU A 245 0.42 6.41 13.59
C LEU A 245 -0.67 5.71 12.76
N LEU A 246 -1.02 6.28 11.59
CA LEU A 246 -1.93 5.66 10.62
C LEU A 246 -1.44 4.27 10.20
N ALA A 247 -0.14 4.13 9.90
CA ALA A 247 0.44 2.83 9.55
C ALA A 247 0.45 1.86 10.75
N PHE A 248 0.80 2.37 11.93
CA PHE A 248 0.87 1.58 13.17
C PHE A 248 -0.49 1.05 13.61
N SER A 249 -1.55 1.86 13.52
CA SER A 249 -2.92 1.43 13.85
C SER A 249 -3.39 0.26 12.98
N GLY A 250 -2.95 0.22 11.71
CA GLY A 250 -3.18 -0.92 10.83
C GLY A 250 -2.50 -2.21 11.32
N ILE A 251 -1.29 -2.12 11.92
CA ILE A 251 -0.61 -3.30 12.50
C ILE A 251 -1.45 -3.89 13.64
N ILE A 252 -1.95 -3.04 14.52
CA ILE A 252 -2.76 -3.48 15.68
C ILE A 252 -3.98 -4.26 15.20
N ILE A 253 -4.75 -3.69 14.29
CA ILE A 253 -5.93 -4.38 13.74
C ILE A 253 -5.55 -5.65 12.98
N GLY A 254 -4.46 -5.64 12.21
CA GLY A 254 -3.99 -6.83 11.49
C GLY A 254 -3.67 -8.00 12.43
N VAL A 255 -3.00 -7.74 13.55
CA VAL A 255 -2.67 -8.75 14.58
C VAL A 255 -3.94 -9.29 15.24
N PHE A 256 -4.88 -8.42 15.58
CA PHE A 256 -6.12 -8.80 16.28
C PHE A 256 -7.29 -9.11 15.33
N PHE A 257 -7.08 -9.14 14.02
CA PHE A 257 -8.15 -9.30 13.04
C PHE A 257 -9.01 -10.54 13.28
N GLY A 258 -8.40 -11.69 13.56
CA GLY A 258 -9.14 -12.92 13.84
C GLY A 258 -10.08 -12.82 15.05
N TYR A 259 -9.66 -12.11 16.10
CA TYR A 259 -10.50 -11.85 17.27
C TYR A 259 -11.64 -10.89 16.94
N VAL A 260 -11.33 -9.78 16.27
CA VAL A 260 -12.31 -8.76 15.84
C VAL A 260 -13.36 -9.37 14.90
N SER A 261 -12.92 -10.18 13.93
CA SER A 261 -13.83 -10.87 12.99
C SER A 261 -14.79 -11.82 13.68
N LYS A 262 -14.32 -12.60 14.67
CA LYS A 262 -15.16 -13.48 15.49
C LYS A 262 -16.17 -12.71 16.33
N LEU A 263 -15.76 -11.60 16.95
CA LEU A 263 -16.61 -10.76 17.79
C LEU A 263 -17.74 -10.12 16.97
N LEU A 264 -17.43 -9.63 15.77
CA LEU A 264 -18.37 -8.89 14.92
C LEU A 264 -19.25 -9.78 14.05
N LYS A 265 -19.09 -11.12 14.07
CA LYS A 265 -19.98 -12.11 13.44
C LYS A 265 -20.40 -11.72 12.01
N GLY A 266 -19.47 -11.41 11.12
CA GLY A 266 -19.73 -11.03 9.73
C GLY A 266 -20.14 -9.56 9.50
N GLN A 267 -20.08 -8.71 10.54
CA GLN A 267 -20.24 -7.25 10.43
C GLN A 267 -18.89 -6.52 10.28
N THR A 268 -17.78 -7.25 10.24
CA THR A 268 -16.43 -6.68 10.25
C THR A 268 -16.22 -5.68 9.11
N LEU A 269 -16.56 -6.04 7.88
CA LEU A 269 -16.40 -5.12 6.75
C LEU A 269 -17.30 -3.89 6.87
N THR A 270 -18.55 -4.06 7.33
CA THR A 270 -19.47 -2.94 7.61
C THR A 270 -18.84 -1.94 8.58
N LEU A 271 -18.29 -2.43 9.70
CA LEU A 271 -17.64 -1.57 10.68
C LEU A 271 -16.40 -0.88 10.09
N MET A 272 -15.55 -1.62 9.33
CA MET A 272 -14.34 -1.03 8.75
C MET A 272 -14.66 0.07 7.73
N LEU A 273 -15.66 -0.11 6.87
CA LEU A 273 -16.09 0.92 5.93
C LEU A 273 -16.66 2.15 6.65
N ALA A 274 -17.46 1.93 7.69
CA ALA A 274 -18.00 3.02 8.53
C ALA A 274 -16.88 3.76 9.28
N MET A 275 -15.91 3.04 9.85
CA MET A 275 -14.74 3.64 10.51
C MET A 275 -13.89 4.46 9.54
N MET A 276 -13.71 4.00 8.30
CA MET A 276 -12.95 4.74 7.29
C MET A 276 -13.70 6.02 6.86
N ALA A 277 -15.02 5.96 6.71
CA ALA A 277 -15.83 7.14 6.46
C ALA A 277 -15.70 8.15 7.60
N LEU A 278 -15.90 7.69 8.84
CA LEU A 278 -15.79 8.52 10.04
C LEU A 278 -14.37 9.10 10.20
N GLY A 279 -13.34 8.31 9.95
CA GLY A 279 -11.94 8.75 9.99
C GLY A 279 -11.67 9.90 9.02
N ASN A 280 -12.20 9.85 7.80
CA ASN A 280 -12.12 10.95 6.84
C ASN A 280 -12.92 12.18 7.31
N CYS A 281 -14.09 11.99 7.95
CA CYS A 281 -14.87 13.10 8.51
C CYS A 281 -14.11 13.86 9.60
N PHE A 282 -13.26 13.20 10.40
CA PHE A 282 -12.45 13.89 11.41
C PHE A 282 -11.45 14.90 10.82
N PHE A 283 -11.02 14.75 9.58
CA PHE A 283 -10.18 15.73 8.88
C PHE A 283 -10.96 16.93 8.37
N VAL A 284 -12.29 16.87 8.41
CA VAL A 284 -13.20 17.93 7.98
C VAL A 284 -13.74 18.74 9.16
N LEU A 285 -13.92 18.10 10.32
CA LEU A 285 -14.66 18.67 11.47
C LEU A 285 -13.92 19.77 12.23
N GLY A 286 -12.65 20.04 11.94
CA GLY A 286 -11.95 21.14 12.60
C GLY A 286 -10.43 21.08 12.43
N ASN A 287 -9.78 22.12 12.97
CA ASN A 287 -8.33 22.34 12.90
C ASN A 287 -7.56 21.86 14.14
N GLN A 288 -8.19 21.09 15.03
CA GLN A 288 -7.52 20.58 16.23
C GLN A 288 -6.80 19.27 15.95
N LEU A 289 -5.55 19.20 16.36
CA LEU A 289 -4.69 18.01 16.17
C LEU A 289 -5.31 16.72 16.69
N VAL A 290 -6.08 16.77 17.78
CA VAL A 290 -6.75 15.58 18.35
C VAL A 290 -7.67 14.91 17.34
N PHE A 291 -8.44 15.68 16.56
CA PHE A 291 -9.31 15.12 15.51
C PHE A 291 -8.51 14.45 14.40
N PHE A 292 -7.38 15.04 13.99
CA PHE A 292 -6.50 14.46 12.99
C PHE A 292 -5.86 13.15 13.46
N TYR A 293 -5.45 13.07 14.74
CA TYR A 293 -4.92 11.83 15.33
C TYR A 293 -5.98 10.73 15.37
N ILE A 294 -7.21 11.06 15.80
CA ILE A 294 -8.33 10.10 15.80
C ILE A 294 -8.64 9.63 14.36
N GLY A 295 -8.74 10.57 13.44
CA GLY A 295 -8.98 10.29 12.01
C GLY A 295 -7.92 9.36 11.44
N ALA A 296 -6.64 9.62 11.69
CA ALA A 296 -5.53 8.80 11.21
C ALA A 296 -5.60 7.36 11.76
N VAL A 297 -5.88 7.19 13.06
CA VAL A 297 -6.06 5.87 13.69
C VAL A 297 -7.22 5.11 13.05
N LEU A 298 -8.36 5.77 12.86
CA LEU A 298 -9.54 5.15 12.24
C LEU A 298 -9.27 4.72 10.80
N ILE A 299 -8.63 5.58 9.99
CA ILE A 299 -8.32 5.27 8.58
C ILE A 299 -7.32 4.12 8.49
N GLY A 300 -6.24 4.15 9.28
CA GLY A 300 -5.22 3.10 9.25
C GLY A 300 -5.74 1.74 9.70
N ALA A 301 -6.47 1.71 10.80
CA ALA A 301 -7.11 0.51 11.32
C ALA A 301 -8.13 -0.06 10.33
N SER A 302 -8.99 0.80 9.78
CA SER A 302 -10.05 0.39 8.86
C SER A 302 -9.52 -0.11 7.51
N PHE A 303 -8.39 0.41 7.02
CA PHE A 303 -7.79 -0.08 5.78
C PHE A 303 -7.34 -1.54 5.92
N VAL A 304 -6.54 -1.86 6.93
CA VAL A 304 -6.03 -3.22 7.13
C VAL A 304 -7.16 -4.18 7.50
N GLY A 305 -8.05 -3.75 8.40
CA GLY A 305 -9.22 -4.55 8.79
C GLY A 305 -10.20 -4.77 7.64
N GLY A 306 -10.44 -3.75 6.82
CA GLY A 306 -11.33 -3.80 5.65
C GLY A 306 -10.81 -4.72 4.56
N MET A 307 -9.53 -4.59 4.18
CA MET A 307 -8.91 -5.49 3.20
C MET A 307 -8.90 -6.94 3.67
N SER A 308 -8.58 -7.17 4.95
CA SER A 308 -8.64 -8.51 5.55
C SER A 308 -10.06 -9.08 5.53
N ALA A 309 -11.07 -8.28 5.83
CA ALA A 309 -12.47 -8.69 5.81
C ALA A 309 -12.98 -8.99 4.38
N ILE A 310 -12.51 -8.26 3.36
CA ILE A 310 -12.82 -8.53 1.96
C ILE A 310 -12.23 -9.88 1.54
N PHE A 311 -10.96 -10.13 1.85
CA PHE A 311 -10.31 -11.40 1.48
C PHE A 311 -10.96 -12.60 2.20
N ASP A 312 -11.33 -12.43 3.47
CA ASP A 312 -12.09 -13.44 4.20
C ASP A 312 -13.46 -13.69 3.58
N ALA A 313 -14.21 -12.64 3.22
CA ALA A 313 -15.49 -12.74 2.56
C ALA A 313 -15.40 -13.40 1.17
N ILE A 314 -14.37 -13.07 0.37
CA ILE A 314 -14.10 -13.73 -0.91
C ILE A 314 -13.80 -15.21 -0.69
N ALA A 315 -12.94 -15.54 0.29
CA ALA A 315 -12.59 -16.93 0.59
C ALA A 315 -13.78 -17.79 1.05
N GLN A 316 -14.77 -17.16 1.70
CA GLN A 316 -16.02 -17.85 2.10
C GLN A 316 -17.05 -17.95 0.97
N HIS A 317 -16.95 -17.10 -0.04
CA HIS A 317 -17.97 -16.97 -1.09
C HIS A 317 -17.63 -17.75 -2.36
N TYR A 318 -16.36 -17.87 -2.70
CA TYR A 318 -15.90 -18.50 -3.94
C TYR A 318 -15.25 -19.86 -3.71
N PRO A 319 -15.36 -20.80 -4.68
CA PRO A 319 -14.60 -22.04 -4.67
C PRO A 319 -13.09 -21.78 -4.64
N ARG A 320 -12.31 -22.72 -4.09
CA ARG A 320 -10.85 -22.58 -3.89
C ARG A 320 -10.10 -22.19 -5.17
N GLU A 321 -10.53 -22.71 -6.31
CA GLU A 321 -9.92 -22.46 -7.63
C GLU A 321 -10.08 -21.00 -8.08
N GLN A 322 -11.14 -20.32 -7.61
CA GLN A 322 -11.47 -18.94 -8.01
C GLN A 322 -11.01 -17.86 -7.02
N ILE A 323 -10.77 -18.22 -5.77
CA ILE A 323 -10.37 -17.27 -4.72
C ILE A 323 -9.20 -16.41 -5.19
N ASN A 324 -8.16 -17.02 -5.78
CA ASN A 324 -6.98 -16.31 -6.25
C ASN A 324 -7.30 -15.31 -7.36
N PHE A 325 -8.18 -15.68 -8.31
CA PHE A 325 -8.59 -14.78 -9.38
C PHE A 325 -9.37 -13.58 -8.83
N VAL A 326 -10.41 -13.82 -8.03
CA VAL A 326 -11.26 -12.75 -7.46
C VAL A 326 -10.44 -11.82 -6.56
N THR A 327 -9.57 -12.37 -5.72
CA THR A 327 -8.67 -11.59 -4.86
C THR A 327 -7.71 -10.73 -5.69
N SER A 328 -7.14 -11.29 -6.77
CA SER A 328 -6.25 -10.53 -7.67
C SER A 328 -6.99 -9.40 -8.39
N MET A 329 -8.21 -9.63 -8.85
CA MET A 329 -9.06 -8.60 -9.46
C MET A 329 -9.37 -7.47 -8.46
N ALA A 330 -9.72 -7.83 -7.22
CA ALA A 330 -9.99 -6.86 -6.17
C ALA A 330 -8.73 -6.02 -5.85
N ILE A 331 -7.56 -6.64 -5.68
CA ILE A 331 -6.28 -5.94 -5.43
C ILE A 331 -5.94 -5.02 -6.62
N THR A 332 -6.10 -5.50 -7.84
CA THR A 332 -5.85 -4.71 -9.06
C THR A 332 -6.73 -3.46 -9.09
N ALA A 333 -8.03 -3.62 -8.82
CA ALA A 333 -8.96 -2.49 -8.76
C ALA A 333 -8.57 -1.49 -7.65
N GLY A 334 -8.15 -1.98 -6.48
CA GLY A 334 -7.61 -1.13 -5.41
C GLY A 334 -6.39 -0.33 -5.86
N ASN A 335 -5.45 -0.95 -6.57
CA ASN A 335 -4.28 -0.26 -7.12
C ASN A 335 -4.65 0.78 -8.19
N VAL A 336 -5.66 0.52 -9.02
CA VAL A 336 -6.19 1.54 -9.95
C VAL A 336 -6.74 2.74 -9.17
N GLY A 337 -7.47 2.52 -8.07
CA GLY A 337 -7.91 3.59 -7.17
C GLY A 337 -6.74 4.40 -6.61
N VAL A 338 -5.66 3.74 -6.19
CA VAL A 338 -4.42 4.39 -5.74
C VAL A 338 -3.82 5.29 -6.81
N ILE A 339 -3.69 4.79 -8.04
CA ILE A 339 -3.07 5.52 -9.16
C ILE A 339 -3.88 6.75 -9.54
N LEU A 340 -5.22 6.64 -9.53
CA LEU A 340 -6.12 7.72 -9.89
C LEU A 340 -6.29 8.78 -8.79
N THR A 341 -5.81 8.52 -7.58
CA THR A 341 -5.98 9.43 -6.43
C THR A 341 -5.53 10.88 -6.72
N PRO A 342 -4.29 11.17 -7.19
CA PRO A 342 -3.88 12.56 -7.45
C PRO A 342 -4.68 13.21 -8.58
N LEU A 343 -5.09 12.41 -9.57
CA LEU A 343 -5.89 12.88 -10.69
C LEU A 343 -7.29 13.33 -10.21
N VAL A 344 -7.94 12.50 -9.39
CA VAL A 344 -9.34 12.74 -8.94
C VAL A 344 -9.38 13.75 -7.79
N LEU A 345 -8.53 13.54 -6.76
CA LEU A 345 -8.61 14.31 -5.51
C LEU A 345 -7.77 15.60 -5.51
N THR A 346 -7.00 15.88 -6.57
CA THR A 346 -6.23 17.11 -6.67
C THR A 346 -6.44 17.79 -8.02
N LYS A 347 -6.04 17.14 -9.13
CA LYS A 347 -6.08 17.77 -10.45
C LYS A 347 -7.50 18.10 -10.90
N LEU A 348 -8.43 17.16 -10.79
CA LEU A 348 -9.84 17.38 -11.20
C LEU A 348 -10.52 18.43 -10.32
N LEU A 349 -10.30 18.40 -9.00
CA LEU A 349 -10.85 19.42 -8.10
C LEU A 349 -10.30 20.81 -8.44
N GLY A 350 -8.99 20.93 -8.72
CA GLY A 350 -8.40 22.19 -9.15
C GLY A 350 -8.98 22.70 -10.47
N LEU A 351 -9.21 21.83 -11.45
CA LEU A 351 -9.86 22.18 -12.72
C LEU A 351 -11.32 22.66 -12.53
N LEU A 352 -12.01 22.12 -11.52
CA LEU A 352 -13.36 22.54 -11.16
C LEU A 352 -13.39 23.75 -10.22
N SER A 353 -12.23 24.36 -9.94
CA SER A 353 -12.07 25.47 -9.00
C SER A 353 -12.58 25.16 -7.59
N LEU A 354 -12.56 23.88 -7.20
CA LEU A 354 -12.91 23.43 -5.87
C LEU A 354 -11.67 23.44 -4.96
N GLU A 355 -11.90 23.60 -3.67
CA GLU A 355 -10.84 23.55 -2.67
C GLU A 355 -10.22 22.15 -2.65
N THR A 356 -8.87 22.05 -2.61
CA THR A 356 -8.11 20.80 -2.82
C THR A 356 -7.50 20.20 -1.56
N PHE A 357 -7.67 20.82 -0.39
CA PHE A 357 -7.11 20.33 0.88
C PHE A 357 -8.15 19.58 1.71
N VAL A 358 -9.33 20.15 1.95
CA VAL A 358 -10.41 19.59 2.78
C VAL A 358 -11.42 18.80 1.95
N THR A 359 -11.79 19.29 0.76
CA THR A 359 -12.76 18.64 -0.15
C THR A 359 -12.44 17.16 -0.44
N PRO A 360 -11.17 16.73 -0.62
CA PRO A 360 -10.83 15.32 -0.78
C PRO A 360 -11.37 14.41 0.32
N PHE A 361 -11.37 14.88 1.57
CA PHE A 361 -11.85 14.09 2.71
C PHE A 361 -13.38 13.95 2.71
N TYR A 362 -14.14 14.96 2.25
CA TYR A 362 -15.58 14.84 2.02
C TYR A 362 -15.87 13.77 0.95
N ILE A 363 -15.14 13.83 -0.17
CA ILE A 363 -15.30 12.87 -1.28
C ILE A 363 -15.01 11.46 -0.80
N THR A 364 -13.89 11.25 -0.14
CA THR A 364 -13.49 9.92 0.33
C THR A 364 -14.43 9.38 1.41
N ALA A 365 -14.94 10.23 2.31
CA ALA A 365 -15.99 9.84 3.25
C ALA A 365 -17.26 9.38 2.50
N GLY A 366 -17.70 10.15 1.50
CA GLY A 366 -18.84 9.81 0.65
C GLY A 366 -18.66 8.51 -0.11
N LEU A 367 -17.45 8.26 -0.67
CA LEU A 367 -17.11 7.02 -1.35
C LEU A 367 -17.16 5.80 -0.41
N MET A 368 -16.77 5.98 0.86
CA MET A 368 -16.89 4.91 1.87
C MET A 368 -18.33 4.61 2.25
N LEU A 369 -19.18 5.63 2.38
CA LEU A 369 -20.62 5.43 2.59
C LEU A 369 -21.27 4.75 1.37
N PHE A 370 -20.86 5.12 0.17
CA PHE A 370 -21.31 4.45 -1.06
C PHE A 370 -20.85 2.99 -1.11
N SER A 371 -19.60 2.71 -0.73
CA SER A 371 -19.09 1.33 -0.60
C SER A 371 -19.89 0.51 0.42
N LEU A 372 -20.33 1.14 1.49
CA LEU A 372 -21.19 0.51 2.49
C LEU A 372 -22.55 0.11 1.88
N ALA A 373 -23.15 0.98 1.06
CA ALA A 373 -24.39 0.68 0.35
C ALA A 373 -24.20 -0.47 -0.65
N ILE A 374 -23.10 -0.48 -1.41
CA ILE A 374 -22.74 -1.59 -2.32
C ILE A 374 -22.65 -2.91 -1.54
N TYR A 375 -21.95 -2.89 -0.39
CA TYR A 375 -21.79 -4.10 0.42
C TYR A 375 -23.14 -4.60 1.01
N ALA A 376 -24.03 -3.68 1.37
CA ALA A 376 -25.37 -4.05 1.80
C ALA A 376 -26.15 -4.81 0.69
N MET A 377 -26.00 -4.40 -0.58
CA MET A 377 -26.60 -5.11 -1.72
C MET A 377 -26.05 -6.53 -1.89
N LEU A 378 -24.75 -6.75 -1.61
CA LEU A 378 -24.15 -8.08 -1.62
C LEU A 378 -24.74 -8.98 -0.52
N LYS A 379 -25.07 -8.41 0.64
CA LYS A 379 -25.65 -9.16 1.77
C LYS A 379 -27.12 -9.54 1.59
N VAL A 380 -27.93 -8.65 1.02
CA VAL A 380 -29.37 -8.89 0.83
C VAL A 380 -29.64 -10.08 -0.07
N LYS A 381 -28.80 -10.33 -1.06
CA LYS A 381 -28.92 -11.50 -1.96
C LYS A 381 -28.64 -12.86 -1.29
N LYS A 382 -28.14 -12.88 -0.06
CA LYS A 382 -27.76 -14.09 0.68
C LYS A 382 -28.82 -14.56 1.70
N LYS A 383 -29.88 -13.80 1.90
CA LYS A 383 -31.07 -14.19 2.66
C LYS A 383 -32.16 -14.68 1.71
#